data_563c04413518b2d4fe3ed8f14262b81d
#
_entry.id   563c04413518b2d4fe3ed8f14262b81d
#
_cell.length_a   1.000
_cell.length_b   1.000
_cell.length_c   1.000
_cell.angle_alpha   90.00
_cell.angle_beta   90.00
_cell.angle_gamma   90.00
#
_symmetry.space_group_name_H-M   'P 1'
#
loop_
_entity.id
_entity.type
_entity.pdbx_description
1 polymer ?
#
loop_
_entity_poly.entity_id
_entity_poly.type
_entity_poly.pdbx_seq_one_letter_code
_entity_poly.pdbx_strand_id
1 'polypeptide(L)'
;MPIVKPEAEWQTLLRRVQSVVPEAFDANGRVLNLKCGEWRNAGNGKLFLSPVDGSPLGLYPMLDLESGKKAVHFARQECTQWANTDLDERKRRVQECLSALKEHRELLAYLLVWEIGKPFRQATVSVERCISGVEWYIAHIETMLQGRARKPLGLISNIASWNYPLSVLVHALLVQMLAGNSVIAKTPSDGGLYALTLALGLARRAGLPVSLVSGSGGELSEALVRNDNVDCLAFVGGKSNGRDIAAALYDRNKRYMLEMEGLNAYGVWNFSNWSALTAQMKKGFEYGKQRCTAYPRFVVQRSLAPDFLETYLSTAKSLTYGHPLLVEHADDAPPDLDFGPLINSRKVDELQALFSDALSHGAVCLYQGKFDDARFIPGQDISAYFAPRLLTNLPRKAKLYQNEPFGPMDALVVVDTLEEMIEEMNVSNGSLVCSIATDDEDLARRIAPELRGFKVGVNAPRSRGDNDEVFGGVGQSWKGCFVGGKYLVEAVTVGMPNERLYGNFPDYTLLPEKR
;
A
#
# COMPACT_ATOMS: atom_id res chain seq x y z
N MET A 1 -24.42 -16.91 20.44
CA MET A 1 -24.26 -16.26 19.12
C MET A 1 -22.97 -15.46 19.16
N PRO A 2 -22.15 -15.52 18.15
CA PRO A 2 -20.93 -14.72 18.10
C PRO A 2 -21.26 -13.22 18.17
N ILE A 3 -20.36 -12.44 18.77
CA ILE A 3 -20.48 -11.00 18.99
C ILE A 3 -19.27 -10.26 18.41
N VAL A 4 -19.42 -8.97 18.12
CA VAL A 4 -18.25 -8.12 17.88
C VAL A 4 -17.50 -7.99 19.20
N LYS A 5 -16.18 -8.14 19.16
CA LYS A 5 -15.32 -7.99 20.35
C LYS A 5 -15.58 -6.62 21.01
N PRO A 6 -16.03 -6.57 22.29
CA PRO A 6 -16.53 -5.33 22.90
C PRO A 6 -15.51 -4.19 22.95
N GLU A 7 -14.25 -4.49 23.22
CA GLU A 7 -13.15 -3.48 23.23
C GLU A 7 -12.82 -2.95 21.83
N ALA A 8 -13.21 -3.67 20.78
CA ALA A 8 -13.03 -3.31 19.38
C ALA A 8 -14.28 -2.67 18.75
N GLU A 9 -15.36 -2.47 19.50
CA GLU A 9 -16.52 -1.75 19.00
C GLU A 9 -16.16 -0.32 18.57
N TRP A 10 -16.68 0.10 17.42
CA TRP A 10 -16.30 1.38 16.80
C TRP A 10 -16.42 2.58 17.74
N GLN A 11 -17.54 2.71 18.47
CA GLN A 11 -17.77 3.83 19.37
C GLN A 11 -16.77 3.85 20.54
N THR A 12 -16.33 2.69 21.00
CA THR A 12 -15.28 2.57 22.03
C THR A 12 -13.93 3.02 21.48
N LEU A 13 -13.57 2.59 20.28
CA LEU A 13 -12.34 3.00 19.62
C LEU A 13 -12.32 4.50 19.32
N LEU A 14 -13.43 5.04 18.82
CA LEU A 14 -13.58 6.48 18.55
C LEU A 14 -13.32 7.33 19.80
N ARG A 15 -13.94 6.95 20.94
CA ARG A 15 -13.69 7.64 22.22
C ARG A 15 -12.22 7.55 22.65
N ARG A 16 -11.58 6.39 22.43
CA ARG A 16 -10.13 6.23 22.70
C ARG A 16 -9.29 7.17 21.81
N VAL A 17 -9.56 7.25 20.51
CA VAL A 17 -8.85 8.19 19.61
C VAL A 17 -9.05 9.64 20.07
N GLN A 18 -10.29 10.03 20.38
CA GLN A 18 -10.61 11.37 20.88
C GLN A 18 -9.93 11.69 22.21
N SER A 19 -9.75 10.72 23.10
CA SER A 19 -9.00 10.94 24.34
C SER A 19 -7.50 11.10 24.13
N VAL A 20 -6.94 10.41 23.12
CA VAL A 20 -5.52 10.48 22.80
C VAL A 20 -5.15 11.75 22.03
N VAL A 21 -5.96 12.16 21.04
CA VAL A 21 -5.72 13.35 20.22
C VAL A 21 -6.96 14.25 20.14
N PRO A 22 -7.45 14.80 21.29
CA PRO A 22 -8.68 15.59 21.34
C PRO A 22 -8.65 16.82 20.41
N GLU A 23 -7.48 17.40 20.19
CA GLU A 23 -7.29 18.55 19.28
C GLU A 23 -7.62 18.25 17.82
N ALA A 24 -7.63 16.97 17.43
CA ALA A 24 -7.95 16.54 16.07
C ALA A 24 -9.47 16.53 15.77
N PHE A 25 -10.31 16.89 16.75
CA PHE A 25 -11.76 16.84 16.63
C PHE A 25 -12.40 18.20 16.95
N ASP A 26 -13.50 18.52 16.26
CA ASP A 26 -14.34 19.65 16.62
C ASP A 26 -15.29 19.32 17.79
N ALA A 27 -16.04 20.32 18.25
CA ALA A 27 -17.01 20.15 19.34
C ALA A 27 -18.14 19.13 19.04
N ASN A 28 -18.35 18.78 17.77
CA ASN A 28 -19.31 17.77 17.33
C ASN A 28 -18.66 16.39 17.10
N GLY A 29 -17.38 16.22 17.47
CA GLY A 29 -16.63 14.98 17.28
C GLY A 29 -16.23 14.69 15.84
N ARG A 30 -16.27 15.68 14.93
CA ARG A 30 -15.82 15.52 13.54
C ARG A 30 -14.32 15.71 13.45
N VAL A 31 -13.66 14.86 12.66
CA VAL A 31 -12.23 14.96 12.38
C VAL A 31 -11.92 16.28 11.67
N LEU A 32 -10.82 16.92 12.05
CA LEU A 32 -10.28 18.14 11.45
C LEU A 32 -9.09 17.81 10.53
N ASN A 33 -8.71 18.78 9.68
CA ASN A 33 -7.45 18.72 8.94
C ASN A 33 -6.31 19.26 9.82
N LEU A 34 -5.15 18.61 9.80
CA LEU A 34 -3.91 19.13 10.36
C LEU A 34 -3.24 20.01 9.31
N LYS A 35 -3.45 21.32 9.40
CA LYS A 35 -2.89 22.29 8.46
C LYS A 35 -2.47 23.56 9.18
N CYS A 36 -1.44 24.21 8.65
CA CYS A 36 -0.89 25.43 9.24
C CYS A 36 -0.49 25.25 10.73
N GLY A 37 0.06 24.06 11.03
CA GLY A 37 0.53 23.74 12.38
C GLY A 37 -0.53 23.33 13.38
N GLU A 38 -1.82 23.40 13.03
CA GLU A 38 -2.94 23.18 13.95
C GLU A 38 -4.03 22.32 13.30
N TRP A 39 -4.82 21.68 14.15
CA TRP A 39 -6.04 20.99 13.75
C TRP A 39 -7.17 22.02 13.58
N ARG A 40 -7.67 22.14 12.37
CA ARG A 40 -8.74 23.07 12.02
C ARG A 40 -9.45 22.70 10.74
N ASN A 41 -10.66 23.22 10.56
CA ASN A 41 -11.48 23.09 9.37
C ASN A 41 -11.94 21.65 9.10
N ALA A 42 -13.15 21.32 9.54
CA ALA A 42 -13.80 20.06 9.22
C ALA A 42 -14.23 19.94 7.75
N GLY A 43 -14.18 21.03 6.98
CA GLY A 43 -14.58 21.08 5.58
C GLY A 43 -16.03 20.64 5.34
N ASN A 44 -16.33 20.37 4.06
CA ASN A 44 -17.57 19.70 3.67
C ASN A 44 -17.39 18.20 3.89
N GLY A 45 -18.12 17.61 4.82
CA GLY A 45 -17.97 16.21 5.18
C GLY A 45 -18.28 15.24 4.04
N LYS A 46 -17.40 14.26 3.78
CA LYS A 46 -17.70 13.09 2.94
C LYS A 46 -17.92 11.89 3.86
N LEU A 47 -19.07 11.22 3.75
CA LEU A 47 -19.37 10.03 4.55
C LEU A 47 -18.31 8.94 4.35
N PHE A 48 -17.88 8.35 5.46
CA PHE A 48 -16.95 7.23 5.50
C PHE A 48 -17.64 6.01 6.11
N LEU A 49 -17.75 4.94 5.33
CA LEU A 49 -18.37 3.68 5.72
C LEU A 49 -17.31 2.62 5.98
N SER A 50 -17.54 1.76 6.96
CA SER A 50 -16.71 0.59 7.20
C SER A 50 -16.89 -0.44 6.09
N PRO A 51 -15.82 -1.03 5.58
CA PRO A 51 -15.94 -2.20 4.71
C PRO A 51 -16.38 -3.46 5.46
N VAL A 52 -16.28 -3.47 6.79
CA VAL A 52 -16.58 -4.65 7.62
C VAL A 52 -18.08 -4.96 7.63
N ASP A 53 -18.92 -3.94 7.76
CA ASP A 53 -20.37 -4.10 7.93
C ASP A 53 -21.22 -2.97 7.33
N GLY A 54 -20.60 -2.05 6.57
CA GLY A 54 -21.29 -0.91 5.99
C GLY A 54 -21.65 0.21 6.98
N SER A 55 -21.29 0.08 8.25
CA SER A 55 -21.62 1.09 9.27
C SER A 55 -20.88 2.41 9.06
N PRO A 56 -21.51 3.56 9.41
CA PRO A 56 -20.86 4.86 9.35
C PRO A 56 -19.73 4.98 10.39
N LEU A 57 -18.51 5.25 9.93
CA LEU A 57 -17.37 5.52 10.81
C LEU A 57 -17.24 7.01 11.14
N GLY A 58 -17.63 7.90 10.21
CA GLY A 58 -17.54 9.34 10.38
C GLY A 58 -17.54 10.10 9.06
N LEU A 59 -16.90 11.26 9.05
CA LEU A 59 -16.83 12.14 7.89
C LEU A 59 -15.39 12.54 7.61
N TYR A 60 -14.93 12.43 6.35
CA TYR A 60 -13.68 13.04 5.90
C TYR A 60 -13.82 14.57 5.90
N PRO A 61 -12.85 15.33 6.46
CA PRO A 61 -12.88 16.79 6.47
C PRO A 61 -12.40 17.37 5.13
N MET A 62 -13.25 17.32 4.10
CA MET A 62 -12.88 17.68 2.72
C MET A 62 -12.53 19.16 2.59
N LEU A 63 -11.30 19.46 2.13
CA LEU A 63 -10.81 20.81 1.84
C LEU A 63 -11.09 21.22 0.40
N ASP A 64 -11.29 22.53 0.23
CA ASP A 64 -11.23 23.22 -1.06
C ASP A 64 -9.77 23.47 -1.51
N LEU A 65 -9.61 23.86 -2.76
CA LEU A 65 -8.30 24.13 -3.36
C LEU A 65 -7.54 25.25 -2.63
N GLU A 66 -8.18 26.34 -2.26
CA GLU A 66 -7.52 27.49 -1.62
C GLU A 66 -7.02 27.14 -0.22
N SER A 67 -7.79 26.35 0.52
CA SER A 67 -7.36 25.79 1.82
C SER A 67 -6.18 24.82 1.64
N GLY A 68 -6.17 24.04 0.57
CA GLY A 68 -5.06 23.15 0.19
C GLY A 68 -3.79 23.94 -0.13
N LYS A 69 -3.88 25.00 -0.94
CA LYS A 69 -2.75 25.89 -1.25
C LYS A 69 -2.16 26.55 0.00
N LYS A 70 -3.01 27.02 0.92
CA LYS A 70 -2.57 27.60 2.20
C LYS A 70 -1.83 26.56 3.06
N ALA A 71 -2.31 25.32 3.09
CA ALA A 71 -1.63 24.23 3.81
C ALA A 71 -0.23 23.96 3.24
N VAL A 72 -0.09 23.91 1.92
CA VAL A 72 1.21 23.73 1.23
C VAL A 72 2.15 24.90 1.52
N HIS A 73 1.65 26.14 1.42
CA HIS A 73 2.46 27.33 1.69
C HIS A 73 3.04 27.31 3.12
N PHE A 74 2.22 27.00 4.12
CA PHE A 74 2.67 26.89 5.50
C PHE A 74 3.66 25.72 5.70
N ALA A 75 3.37 24.54 5.16
CA ALA A 75 4.28 23.41 5.24
C ALA A 75 5.65 23.72 4.60
N ARG A 76 5.69 24.56 3.55
CA ARG A 76 6.93 25.06 2.95
C ARG A 76 7.69 25.97 3.91
N GLN A 77 7.02 26.81 4.69
CA GLN A 77 7.68 27.67 5.68
C GLN A 77 8.34 26.87 6.80
N GLU A 78 7.71 25.77 7.25
CA GLU A 78 8.28 24.88 8.27
C GLU A 78 9.59 24.19 7.78
N CYS A 79 9.78 24.00 6.46
CA CYS A 79 10.97 23.36 5.90
C CYS A 79 12.26 24.03 6.34
N THR A 80 12.34 25.35 6.29
CA THR A 80 13.59 26.10 6.58
C THR A 80 14.04 25.89 8.01
N GLN A 81 13.11 25.93 8.95
CA GLN A 81 13.41 25.71 10.36
C GLN A 81 13.84 24.25 10.61
N TRP A 82 13.08 23.30 10.06
CA TRP A 82 13.35 21.88 10.28
C TRP A 82 14.65 21.41 9.61
N ALA A 83 14.97 21.89 8.42
CA ALA A 83 16.21 21.57 7.71
C ALA A 83 17.47 21.99 8.51
N ASN A 84 17.36 23.03 9.35
CA ASN A 84 18.44 23.50 10.23
C ASN A 84 18.44 22.80 11.61
N THR A 85 17.50 21.91 11.89
CA THR A 85 17.48 21.13 13.13
C THR A 85 18.54 20.03 13.06
N ASP A 86 19.31 19.87 14.13
CA ASP A 86 20.34 18.85 14.22
C ASP A 86 19.80 17.44 14.02
N LEU A 87 20.61 16.55 13.46
CA LEU A 87 20.21 15.16 13.20
C LEU A 87 19.81 14.43 14.49
N ASP A 88 20.53 14.67 15.61
CA ASP A 88 20.22 14.02 16.89
C ASP A 88 18.86 14.47 17.42
N GLU A 89 18.53 15.75 17.29
CA GLU A 89 17.21 16.26 17.67
C GLU A 89 16.11 15.70 16.74
N ARG A 90 16.37 15.56 15.45
CA ARG A 90 15.43 14.90 14.53
C ARG A 90 15.22 13.44 14.91
N LYS A 91 16.29 12.69 15.20
CA LYS A 91 16.22 11.31 15.71
C LYS A 91 15.39 11.23 17.00
N ARG A 92 15.63 12.13 17.95
CA ARG A 92 14.92 12.18 19.23
C ARG A 92 13.41 12.36 19.03
N ARG A 93 13.00 13.34 18.21
CA ARG A 93 11.57 13.60 17.97
C ARG A 93 10.89 12.46 17.20
N VAL A 94 11.57 11.87 16.22
CA VAL A 94 11.03 10.67 15.54
C VAL A 94 10.90 9.51 16.52
N GLN A 95 11.89 9.30 17.42
CA GLN A 95 11.83 8.26 18.44
C GLN A 95 10.70 8.48 19.45
N GLU A 96 10.43 9.74 19.84
CA GLU A 96 9.28 10.09 20.69
C GLU A 96 7.95 9.73 19.99
N CYS A 97 7.83 10.07 18.71
CA CYS A 97 6.67 9.65 17.92
C CYS A 97 6.52 8.13 17.88
N LEU A 98 7.61 7.38 17.62
CA LEU A 98 7.57 5.91 17.61
C LEU A 98 7.17 5.32 18.97
N SER A 99 7.64 5.91 20.08
CA SER A 99 7.26 5.48 21.42
C SER A 99 5.75 5.66 21.65
N ALA A 100 5.19 6.79 21.22
CA ALA A 100 3.75 7.04 21.28
C ALA A 100 2.95 6.09 20.36
N LEU A 101 3.44 5.79 19.14
CA LEU A 101 2.81 4.80 18.26
C LEU A 101 2.82 3.39 18.87
N LYS A 102 3.91 3.01 19.56
CA LYS A 102 4.01 1.73 20.29
C LYS A 102 2.99 1.63 21.43
N GLU A 103 2.82 2.69 22.18
CA GLU A 103 1.82 2.76 23.26
C GLU A 103 0.41 2.53 22.74
N HIS A 104 0.10 3.06 21.55
CA HIS A 104 -1.22 2.96 20.94
C HIS A 104 -1.32 1.92 19.81
N ARG A 105 -0.38 0.95 19.73
CA ARG A 105 -0.30 -0.02 18.63
C ARG A 105 -1.57 -0.86 18.44
N GLU A 106 -2.20 -1.26 19.54
CA GLU A 106 -3.44 -2.04 19.49
C GLU A 106 -4.60 -1.21 18.95
N LEU A 107 -4.75 0.02 19.43
CA LEU A 107 -5.78 0.96 18.92
C LEU A 107 -5.59 1.19 17.43
N LEU A 108 -4.35 1.43 16.97
CA LEU A 108 -4.03 1.56 15.55
C LEU A 108 -4.41 0.31 14.75
N ALA A 109 -4.15 -0.88 15.30
CA ALA A 109 -4.53 -2.13 14.64
C ALA A 109 -6.05 -2.27 14.50
N TYR A 110 -6.84 -2.00 15.54
CA TYR A 110 -8.29 -2.03 15.46
C TYR A 110 -8.85 -0.99 14.48
N LEU A 111 -8.26 0.22 14.42
CA LEU A 111 -8.66 1.21 13.41
C LEU A 111 -8.45 0.68 12.00
N LEU A 112 -7.31 0.02 11.72
CA LEU A 112 -7.08 -0.60 10.40
C LEU A 112 -8.08 -1.71 10.08
N VAL A 113 -8.55 -2.46 11.08
CA VAL A 113 -9.60 -3.46 10.87
C VAL A 113 -10.88 -2.78 10.37
N TRP A 114 -11.37 -1.77 11.10
CA TRP A 114 -12.62 -1.09 10.75
C TRP A 114 -12.54 -0.27 9.46
N GLU A 115 -11.42 0.43 9.25
CA GLU A 115 -11.30 1.39 8.17
C GLU A 115 -10.96 0.75 6.81
N ILE A 116 -10.24 -0.38 6.80
CA ILE A 116 -9.75 -1.00 5.56
C ILE A 116 -9.93 -2.52 5.52
N GLY A 117 -10.67 -3.10 6.44
CA GLY A 117 -11.01 -4.54 6.43
C GLY A 117 -9.86 -5.51 6.69
N LYS A 118 -8.73 -5.03 7.19
CA LYS A 118 -7.55 -5.88 7.42
C LYS A 118 -7.76 -6.76 8.65
N PRO A 119 -7.56 -8.09 8.60
CA PRO A 119 -7.62 -8.95 9.79
C PRO A 119 -6.68 -8.47 10.90
N PHE A 120 -7.08 -8.60 12.16
CA PHE A 120 -6.39 -7.99 13.30
C PHE A 120 -4.89 -8.36 13.38
N ARG A 121 -4.54 -9.65 13.21
CA ARG A 121 -3.14 -10.09 13.17
C ARG A 121 -2.34 -9.36 12.09
N GLN A 122 -2.89 -9.23 10.90
CA GLN A 122 -2.22 -8.55 9.78
C GLN A 122 -2.17 -7.03 9.98
N ALA A 123 -3.17 -6.45 10.66
CA ALA A 123 -3.19 -5.05 11.06
C ALA A 123 -2.07 -4.76 12.09
N THR A 124 -1.93 -5.62 13.11
CA THR A 124 -0.84 -5.55 14.10
C THR A 124 0.53 -5.61 13.42
N VAL A 125 0.75 -6.59 12.55
CA VAL A 125 2.00 -6.70 11.78
C VAL A 125 2.26 -5.44 10.93
N SER A 126 1.21 -4.79 10.40
CA SER A 126 1.36 -3.55 9.64
C SER A 126 1.82 -2.38 10.52
N VAL A 127 1.31 -2.28 11.75
CA VAL A 127 1.77 -1.28 12.74
C VAL A 127 3.23 -1.55 13.14
N GLU A 128 3.56 -2.79 13.47
CA GLU A 128 4.90 -3.20 13.88
C GLU A 128 5.95 -2.95 12.79
N ARG A 129 5.62 -3.24 11.52
CA ARG A 129 6.49 -2.94 10.38
C ARG A 129 6.73 -1.46 10.18
N CYS A 130 5.73 -0.61 10.44
CA CYS A 130 5.92 0.84 10.43
C CYS A 130 6.97 1.24 11.46
N ILE A 131 6.82 0.79 12.68
CA ILE A 131 7.68 1.14 13.81
C ILE A 131 9.10 0.61 13.60
N SER A 132 9.26 -0.71 13.40
CA SER A 132 10.57 -1.34 13.25
C SER A 132 11.32 -0.86 12.00
N GLY A 133 10.60 -0.57 10.92
CA GLY A 133 11.20 -0.01 9.73
C GLY A 133 11.78 1.40 9.97
N VAL A 134 11.08 2.26 10.70
CA VAL A 134 11.60 3.61 11.04
C VAL A 134 12.73 3.52 12.06
N GLU A 135 12.67 2.61 13.03
CA GLU A 135 13.79 2.35 13.96
C GLU A 135 15.06 1.95 13.22
N TRP A 136 14.93 1.11 12.20
CA TRP A 136 16.06 0.76 11.34
C TRP A 136 16.65 2.01 10.66
N TYR A 137 15.82 2.93 10.14
CA TYR A 137 16.31 4.20 9.58
C TYR A 137 16.97 5.09 10.63
N ILE A 138 16.45 5.20 11.85
CA ILE A 138 17.11 5.95 12.93
C ILE A 138 18.52 5.43 13.18
N ALA A 139 18.70 4.12 13.15
CA ALA A 139 20.01 3.50 13.36
C ALA A 139 21.01 3.72 12.20
N HIS A 140 20.51 3.87 10.95
CA HIS A 140 21.36 3.88 9.75
C HIS A 140 21.42 5.24 9.05
N ILE A 141 20.54 6.21 9.38
CA ILE A 141 20.39 7.48 8.64
C ILE A 141 21.67 8.30 8.62
N GLU A 142 22.45 8.26 9.66
CA GLU A 142 23.71 9.02 9.75
C GLU A 142 24.68 8.61 8.66
N THR A 143 24.90 7.31 8.47
CA THR A 143 25.71 6.77 7.38
C THR A 143 25.13 7.13 6.00
N MET A 144 23.82 7.14 5.85
CA MET A 144 23.16 7.50 4.59
C MET A 144 23.35 8.99 4.24
N LEU A 145 23.48 9.87 5.24
CA LEU A 145 23.64 11.31 5.03
C LEU A 145 25.10 11.76 4.95
N GLN A 146 26.01 11.18 5.73
CA GLN A 146 27.40 11.65 5.87
C GLN A 146 28.26 11.39 4.66
N GLY A 147 28.14 10.25 4.00
CA GLY A 147 29.01 9.88 2.87
C GLY A 147 28.94 10.82 1.66
N ARG A 148 27.96 11.75 1.59
CA ARG A 148 27.70 12.60 0.43
C ARG A 148 27.33 14.05 0.76
N ALA A 149 27.49 14.50 2.00
CA ALA A 149 27.08 15.83 2.45
C ALA A 149 25.65 16.21 2.04
N ARG A 150 24.73 15.26 2.15
CA ARG A 150 23.35 15.39 1.68
C ARG A 150 22.57 16.40 2.51
N LYS A 151 21.76 17.22 1.84
CA LYS A 151 20.86 18.20 2.46
C LYS A 151 19.41 17.81 2.20
N PRO A 152 18.48 18.19 3.10
CA PRO A 152 17.05 18.01 2.85
C PRO A 152 16.62 18.63 1.53
N LEU A 153 15.72 18.00 0.80
CA LEU A 153 15.19 18.51 -0.46
C LEU A 153 14.21 19.67 -0.21
N GLY A 154 13.38 19.56 0.82
CA GLY A 154 12.40 20.60 1.20
C GLY A 154 11.04 20.05 1.58
N LEU A 155 9.96 20.44 0.87
CA LEU A 155 8.61 19.97 1.10
C LEU A 155 8.30 18.74 0.25
N ILE A 156 7.91 17.65 0.92
CA ILE A 156 7.48 16.42 0.25
C ILE A 156 5.95 16.29 0.35
N SER A 157 5.27 16.23 -0.78
CA SER A 157 3.85 15.92 -0.86
C SER A 157 3.65 14.40 -0.97
N ASN A 158 2.78 13.83 -0.15
CA ASN A 158 2.52 12.40 -0.10
C ASN A 158 1.04 12.10 -0.37
N ILE A 159 0.76 11.33 -1.41
CA ILE A 159 -0.57 10.86 -1.79
C ILE A 159 -0.51 9.34 -1.83
N ALA A 160 -1.04 8.69 -0.79
CA ALA A 160 -0.95 7.25 -0.67
C ALA A 160 -2.28 6.54 -0.87
N SER A 161 -2.17 5.25 -1.17
CA SER A 161 -3.32 4.36 -1.22
C SER A 161 -3.77 3.94 0.18
N TRP A 162 -4.97 3.43 0.24
CA TRP A 162 -5.66 3.06 1.48
C TRP A 162 -5.13 1.78 2.14
N ASN A 163 -4.51 0.85 1.38
CA ASN A 163 -4.23 -0.51 1.85
C ASN A 163 -3.08 -0.63 2.88
N TYR A 164 -2.16 0.36 2.91
CA TYR A 164 -1.04 0.40 3.85
C TYR A 164 -0.79 1.80 4.42
N PRO A 165 -1.78 2.41 5.13
CA PRO A 165 -1.65 3.80 5.62
C PRO A 165 -0.51 3.96 6.64
N LEU A 166 -0.18 2.93 7.41
CA LEU A 166 0.91 3.00 8.40
C LEU A 166 2.25 2.53 7.82
N SER A 167 2.36 1.28 7.40
CA SER A 167 3.65 0.69 6.99
C SER A 167 4.18 1.18 5.64
N VAL A 168 3.41 1.93 4.87
CA VAL A 168 3.88 2.62 3.65
C VAL A 168 3.86 4.12 3.83
N LEU A 169 2.71 4.73 4.18
CA LEU A 169 2.62 6.20 4.23
C LEU A 169 3.29 6.76 5.50
N VAL A 170 2.84 6.40 6.71
CA VAL A 170 3.42 6.95 7.96
C VAL A 170 4.91 6.63 8.06
N HIS A 171 5.30 5.40 7.70
CA HIS A 171 6.71 5.02 7.60
C HIS A 171 7.51 5.97 6.70
N ALA A 172 7.04 6.21 5.47
CA ALA A 172 7.72 7.12 4.54
C ALA A 172 7.79 8.56 5.07
N LEU A 173 6.69 9.07 5.65
CA LEU A 173 6.64 10.41 6.25
C LEU A 173 7.69 10.58 7.36
N LEU A 174 7.78 9.61 8.27
CA LEU A 174 8.74 9.66 9.39
C LEU A 174 10.19 9.63 8.88
N VAL A 175 10.49 8.80 7.88
CA VAL A 175 11.83 8.76 7.26
C VAL A 175 12.13 10.07 6.51
N GLN A 176 11.17 10.64 5.80
CA GLN A 176 11.34 11.93 5.11
C GLN A 176 11.63 13.06 6.10
N MET A 177 10.93 13.10 7.25
CA MET A 177 11.17 14.08 8.31
C MET A 177 12.49 13.82 9.03
N LEU A 178 12.87 12.57 9.28
CA LEU A 178 14.18 12.20 9.81
C LEU A 178 15.32 12.69 8.89
N ALA A 179 15.12 12.63 7.57
CA ALA A 179 16.06 13.18 6.58
C ALA A 179 16.07 14.72 6.52
N GLY A 180 15.20 15.41 7.29
CA GLY A 180 15.19 16.88 7.45
C GLY A 180 14.17 17.61 6.59
N ASN A 181 13.22 16.91 5.96
CA ASN A 181 12.16 17.51 5.15
C ASN A 181 10.91 17.81 5.98
N SER A 182 10.10 18.77 5.57
CA SER A 182 8.71 18.82 5.99
C SER A 182 7.81 18.02 5.05
N VAL A 183 6.66 17.59 5.55
CA VAL A 183 5.78 16.72 4.78
C VAL A 183 4.32 17.17 4.84
N ILE A 184 3.63 17.02 3.73
CA ILE A 184 2.18 17.13 3.67
C ILE A 184 1.61 15.82 3.11
N ALA A 185 0.67 15.22 3.82
CA ALA A 185 0.00 13.99 3.42
C ALA A 185 -1.46 14.25 3.08
N LYS A 186 -1.94 13.62 2.01
CA LYS A 186 -3.36 13.55 1.69
C LYS A 186 -3.90 12.21 2.17
N THR A 187 -5.01 12.24 2.92
CA THR A 187 -5.75 11.00 3.26
C THR A 187 -6.15 10.25 1.99
N PRO A 188 -6.14 8.92 1.98
CA PRO A 188 -6.81 8.14 0.94
C PRO A 188 -8.27 8.57 0.76
N SER A 189 -8.83 8.28 -0.39
CA SER A 189 -10.25 8.60 -0.65
C SER A 189 -11.22 7.70 0.11
N ASP A 190 -10.76 6.50 0.49
CA ASP A 190 -11.46 5.51 1.27
C ASP A 190 -10.44 4.88 2.24
N GLY A 191 -10.79 4.70 3.51
CA GLY A 191 -9.94 4.12 4.56
C GLY A 191 -8.86 5.06 5.15
N GLY A 192 -8.33 4.66 6.28
CA GLY A 192 -7.16 5.28 6.92
C GLY A 192 -7.38 6.66 7.54
N LEU A 193 -8.60 7.17 7.68
CA LEU A 193 -8.85 8.50 8.24
C LEU A 193 -8.41 8.61 9.71
N TYR A 194 -8.93 7.74 10.56
CA TYR A 194 -8.68 7.80 12.01
C TYR A 194 -7.31 7.25 12.38
N ALA A 195 -6.83 6.22 11.70
CA ALA A 195 -5.48 5.69 11.90
C ALA A 195 -4.42 6.75 11.55
N LEU A 196 -4.59 7.51 10.46
CA LEU A 196 -3.70 8.62 10.10
C LEU A 196 -3.87 9.81 11.04
N THR A 197 -5.09 10.16 11.44
CA THR A 197 -5.36 11.24 12.41
C THR A 197 -4.63 10.97 13.72
N LEU A 198 -4.75 9.75 14.26
CA LEU A 198 -4.04 9.36 15.48
C LEU A 198 -2.51 9.41 15.27
N ALA A 199 -2.00 8.74 14.26
CA ALA A 199 -0.55 8.64 14.03
C ALA A 199 0.11 10.00 13.77
N LEU A 200 -0.52 10.86 12.96
CA LEU A 200 0.06 12.16 12.64
C LEU A 200 -0.24 13.23 13.71
N GLY A 201 -1.27 13.04 14.52
CA GLY A 201 -1.47 13.81 15.76
C GLY A 201 -0.33 13.59 16.74
N LEU A 202 0.04 12.33 16.96
CA LEU A 202 1.20 11.96 17.80
C LEU A 202 2.51 12.49 17.22
N ALA A 203 2.70 12.40 15.90
CA ALA A 203 3.86 12.95 15.22
C ALA A 203 3.96 14.49 15.40
N ARG A 204 2.83 15.20 15.27
CA ARG A 204 2.80 16.66 15.47
C ARG A 204 3.11 17.05 16.91
N ARG A 205 2.62 16.33 17.89
CA ARG A 205 2.96 16.53 19.33
C ARG A 205 4.43 16.31 19.63
N ALA A 206 5.09 15.36 18.94
CA ALA A 206 6.53 15.18 19.01
C ALA A 206 7.30 16.31 18.29
N GLY A 207 6.63 17.33 17.78
CA GLY A 207 7.24 18.49 17.11
C GLY A 207 7.69 18.22 15.68
N LEU A 208 7.18 17.18 15.02
CA LEU A 208 7.51 16.88 13.64
C LEU A 208 6.72 17.77 12.66
N PRO A 209 7.34 18.27 11.57
CA PRO A 209 6.72 19.20 10.62
C PRO A 209 5.82 18.44 9.63
N VAL A 210 4.67 18.00 10.10
CA VAL A 210 3.70 17.24 9.32
C VAL A 210 2.36 17.97 9.18
N SER A 211 1.77 17.87 7.99
CA SER A 211 0.38 18.27 7.69
C SER A 211 -0.41 17.08 7.16
N LEU A 212 -1.69 16.97 7.52
CA LEU A 212 -2.62 15.95 7.04
C LEU A 212 -3.87 16.64 6.50
N VAL A 213 -4.16 16.46 5.23
CA VAL A 213 -5.31 17.07 4.55
C VAL A 213 -6.17 16.03 3.86
N SER A 214 -7.47 16.25 3.87
CA SER A 214 -8.45 15.45 3.13
C SER A 214 -9.06 16.27 2.01
N GLY A 215 -9.34 15.64 0.87
CA GLY A 215 -9.97 16.30 -0.27
C GLY A 215 -10.01 15.39 -1.50
N SER A 216 -10.77 15.77 -2.53
CA SER A 216 -10.75 15.03 -3.78
C SER A 216 -9.40 15.18 -4.48
N GLY A 217 -8.96 14.12 -5.16
CA GLY A 217 -7.67 14.13 -5.87
C GLY A 217 -7.64 15.19 -6.98
N GLY A 218 -8.73 15.35 -7.71
CA GLY A 218 -8.86 16.37 -8.77
C GLY A 218 -8.77 17.79 -8.22
N GLU A 219 -9.52 18.09 -7.17
CA GLU A 219 -9.56 19.43 -6.55
C GLU A 219 -8.23 19.84 -5.92
N LEU A 220 -7.58 18.93 -5.18
CA LEU A 220 -6.31 19.20 -4.53
C LEU A 220 -5.08 19.02 -5.44
N SER A 221 -5.24 18.61 -6.70
CA SER A 221 -4.12 18.38 -7.62
C SER A 221 -3.25 19.63 -7.82
N GLU A 222 -3.89 20.81 -7.99
CA GLU A 222 -3.13 22.07 -8.12
C GLU A 222 -2.34 22.43 -6.87
N ALA A 223 -2.84 22.07 -5.69
CA ALA A 223 -2.15 22.34 -4.43
C ALA A 223 -1.03 21.35 -4.13
N LEU A 224 -1.27 20.04 -4.33
CA LEU A 224 -0.40 18.97 -3.85
C LEU A 224 0.54 18.40 -4.92
N VAL A 225 0.17 18.51 -6.21
CA VAL A 225 0.94 17.95 -7.33
C VAL A 225 1.65 19.05 -8.11
N ARG A 226 0.90 20.05 -8.58
CA ARG A 226 1.41 21.09 -9.50
C ARG A 226 2.06 22.28 -8.82
N ASN A 227 1.85 22.46 -7.53
CA ASN A 227 2.35 23.62 -6.78
C ASN A 227 3.87 23.64 -6.70
N ASP A 228 4.50 24.72 -7.11
CA ASP A 228 5.97 24.87 -7.16
C ASP A 228 6.63 24.93 -5.76
N ASN A 229 5.85 25.13 -4.70
CA ASN A 229 6.34 24.99 -3.32
C ASN A 229 6.54 23.52 -2.90
N VAL A 230 6.14 22.55 -3.70
CA VAL A 230 6.39 21.11 -3.48
C VAL A 230 7.63 20.71 -4.25
N ASP A 231 8.65 20.22 -3.56
CA ASP A 231 9.94 19.81 -4.16
C ASP A 231 9.93 18.36 -4.63
N CYS A 232 9.15 17.50 -3.96
CA CYS A 232 9.03 16.10 -4.33
C CYS A 232 7.60 15.60 -4.12
N LEU A 233 7.13 14.75 -5.02
CA LEU A 233 5.86 14.05 -4.89
C LEU A 233 6.10 12.55 -4.69
N ALA A 234 5.55 12.00 -3.61
CA ALA A 234 5.45 10.56 -3.38
C ALA A 234 3.99 10.12 -3.59
N PHE A 235 3.77 9.21 -4.54
CA PHE A 235 2.44 8.70 -4.86
C PHE A 235 2.44 7.17 -4.84
N VAL A 236 1.42 6.59 -4.22
CA VAL A 236 1.11 5.15 -4.30
C VAL A 236 -0.37 5.02 -4.63
N GLY A 237 -0.70 4.36 -5.74
CA GLY A 237 -2.10 4.23 -6.16
C GLY A 237 -2.30 3.56 -7.51
N GLY A 238 -3.52 3.68 -8.05
CA GLY A 238 -3.89 3.08 -9.32
C GLY A 238 -3.20 3.75 -10.53
N LYS A 239 -3.01 2.96 -11.61
CA LYS A 239 -2.35 3.39 -12.87
C LYS A 239 -2.99 4.63 -13.51
N SER A 240 -4.32 4.75 -13.46
CA SER A 240 -5.01 5.91 -14.06
C SER A 240 -4.56 7.21 -13.41
N ASN A 241 -4.69 7.29 -12.07
CA ASN A 241 -4.27 8.46 -11.32
C ASN A 241 -2.76 8.72 -11.44
N GLY A 242 -1.94 7.67 -11.42
CA GLY A 242 -0.49 7.77 -11.57
C GLY A 242 -0.08 8.34 -12.94
N ARG A 243 -0.78 7.98 -14.03
CA ARG A 243 -0.56 8.56 -15.37
C ARG A 243 -0.92 10.03 -15.43
N ASP A 244 -2.06 10.42 -14.83
CA ASP A 244 -2.49 11.82 -14.79
C ASP A 244 -1.49 12.68 -14.00
N ILE A 245 -0.99 12.15 -12.87
CA ILE A 245 0.05 12.79 -12.08
C ILE A 245 1.36 12.88 -12.87
N ALA A 246 1.81 11.82 -13.52
CA ALA A 246 3.03 11.83 -14.33
C ALA A 246 2.94 12.85 -15.47
N ALA A 247 1.79 12.95 -16.14
CA ALA A 247 1.54 13.97 -17.16
C ALA A 247 1.60 15.39 -16.57
N ALA A 248 1.04 15.59 -15.38
CA ALA A 248 1.06 16.88 -14.70
C ALA A 248 2.45 17.31 -14.22
N LEU A 249 3.40 16.37 -14.11
CA LEU A 249 4.78 16.61 -13.66
C LEU A 249 5.79 16.71 -14.81
N TYR A 250 5.37 16.40 -16.04
CA TYR A 250 6.28 16.25 -17.19
C TYR A 250 7.15 17.49 -17.47
N ASP A 251 6.59 18.67 -17.34
CA ASP A 251 7.23 19.97 -17.60
C ASP A 251 7.71 20.67 -16.30
N ARG A 252 7.70 19.98 -15.18
CA ARG A 252 8.04 20.53 -13.87
C ARG A 252 9.34 19.99 -13.33
N ASN A 253 10.21 20.88 -12.90
CA ASN A 253 11.49 20.51 -12.30
C ASN A 253 11.32 20.11 -10.82
N LYS A 254 10.63 19.00 -10.55
CA LYS A 254 10.49 18.43 -9.21
C LYS A 254 10.70 16.92 -9.23
N ARG A 255 11.18 16.39 -8.13
CA ARG A 255 11.34 14.94 -7.98
C ARG A 255 10.01 14.26 -7.75
N TYR A 256 9.97 12.99 -8.07
CA TYR A 256 8.80 12.17 -7.77
C TYR A 256 9.14 10.69 -7.63
N MET A 257 8.32 9.99 -6.86
CA MET A 257 8.28 8.55 -6.68
C MET A 257 6.84 8.13 -6.89
N LEU A 258 6.53 7.54 -8.04
CA LEU A 258 5.16 7.12 -8.38
C LEU A 258 5.12 5.60 -8.46
N GLU A 259 4.57 4.97 -7.43
CA GLU A 259 4.27 3.54 -7.39
C GLU A 259 2.83 3.32 -7.84
N MET A 260 2.65 2.50 -8.87
CA MET A 260 1.35 2.16 -9.42
C MET A 260 1.15 0.65 -9.41
N GLU A 261 -0.09 0.22 -9.55
CA GLU A 261 -0.45 -1.19 -9.66
C GLU A 261 0.31 -1.91 -10.78
N GLY A 262 0.53 -3.21 -10.61
CA GLY A 262 1.21 -4.06 -11.59
C GLY A 262 0.66 -5.47 -11.58
N LEU A 263 0.61 -6.13 -12.75
CA LEU A 263 0.24 -7.53 -12.85
C LEU A 263 1.47 -8.39 -12.60
N ASN A 264 1.66 -8.80 -11.35
CA ASN A 264 2.75 -9.68 -10.96
C ASN A 264 2.43 -11.13 -11.31
N ALA A 265 3.41 -11.84 -11.87
CA ALA A 265 3.24 -13.23 -12.28
C ALA A 265 4.10 -14.18 -11.43
N TYR A 266 3.58 -15.39 -11.22
CA TYR A 266 4.26 -16.49 -10.57
C TYR A 266 4.37 -17.68 -11.55
N GLY A 267 5.58 -18.00 -12.01
CA GLY A 267 5.86 -19.14 -12.88
C GLY A 267 6.08 -20.42 -12.08
N VAL A 268 5.66 -21.54 -12.61
CA VAL A 268 5.92 -22.89 -12.06
C VAL A 268 6.45 -23.78 -13.18
N TRP A 269 7.72 -24.15 -13.10
CA TRP A 269 8.42 -24.89 -14.14
C TRP A 269 9.37 -25.93 -13.56
N ASN A 270 9.24 -27.18 -13.96
CA ASN A 270 10.06 -28.29 -13.45
C ASN A 270 10.18 -28.25 -11.92
N PHE A 271 9.06 -28.42 -11.22
CA PHE A 271 8.93 -28.19 -9.79
C PHE A 271 8.24 -29.34 -9.08
N SER A 272 8.72 -29.69 -7.87
CA SER A 272 8.21 -30.82 -7.09
C SER A 272 7.82 -30.49 -5.64
N ASN A 273 8.25 -29.36 -5.08
CA ASN A 273 8.00 -29.02 -3.66
C ASN A 273 6.63 -28.36 -3.44
N TRP A 274 5.55 -29.09 -3.67
CA TRP A 274 4.17 -28.61 -3.57
C TRP A 274 3.79 -28.11 -2.17
N SER A 275 4.37 -28.68 -1.10
CA SER A 275 4.10 -28.24 0.27
C SER A 275 4.60 -26.81 0.52
N ALA A 276 5.77 -26.48 0.01
CA ALA A 276 6.30 -25.11 0.07
C ALA A 276 5.42 -24.14 -0.74
N LEU A 277 4.98 -24.54 -1.93
CA LEU A 277 4.10 -23.72 -2.77
C LEU A 277 2.73 -23.50 -2.11
N THR A 278 2.16 -24.51 -1.43
CA THR A 278 0.93 -24.37 -0.63
C THR A 278 1.04 -23.26 0.40
N ALA A 279 2.12 -23.24 1.19
CA ALA A 279 2.36 -22.23 2.20
C ALA A 279 2.48 -20.82 1.58
N GLN A 280 3.17 -20.71 0.45
CA GLN A 280 3.33 -19.44 -0.28
C GLN A 280 2.01 -18.95 -0.87
N MET A 281 1.19 -19.85 -1.45
CA MET A 281 -0.14 -19.52 -1.97
C MET A 281 -1.05 -19.03 -0.87
N LYS A 282 -1.10 -19.73 0.29
CA LYS A 282 -1.92 -19.32 1.43
C LYS A 282 -1.53 -17.93 1.91
N LYS A 283 -0.24 -17.69 2.13
CA LYS A 283 0.30 -16.36 2.44
C LYS A 283 0.00 -15.33 1.32
N GLY A 284 -0.05 -15.77 0.08
CA GLY A 284 -0.46 -14.98 -1.08
C GLY A 284 -1.85 -14.39 -0.95
N PHE A 285 -2.80 -15.12 -0.35
CA PHE A 285 -4.18 -14.69 -0.13
C PHE A 285 -4.37 -13.75 1.06
N GLU A 286 -3.36 -13.57 1.93
CA GLU A 286 -3.47 -12.63 3.04
C GLU A 286 -4.01 -11.27 2.56
N TYR A 287 -4.93 -10.69 3.36
CA TYR A 287 -5.60 -9.43 3.06
C TYR A 287 -6.39 -9.44 1.73
N GLY A 288 -6.85 -10.62 1.28
CA GLY A 288 -7.61 -10.76 0.04
C GLY A 288 -6.85 -10.30 -1.20
N LYS A 289 -5.52 -10.46 -1.23
CA LYS A 289 -4.64 -9.99 -2.32
C LYS A 289 -4.69 -8.46 -2.59
N GLN A 290 -5.18 -7.66 -1.65
CA GLN A 290 -5.22 -6.19 -1.77
C GLN A 290 -3.82 -5.58 -1.51
N ARG A 291 -2.81 -6.10 -2.19
CA ARG A 291 -1.39 -5.73 -2.06
C ARG A 291 -0.75 -5.57 -3.43
N CYS A 292 0.03 -4.50 -3.60
CA CYS A 292 0.74 -4.24 -4.85
C CYS A 292 1.75 -5.35 -5.24
N THR A 293 2.17 -6.19 -4.28
CA THR A 293 3.05 -7.35 -4.50
C THR A 293 2.31 -8.70 -4.47
N ALA A 294 0.98 -8.73 -4.62
CA ALA A 294 0.23 -9.96 -4.79
C ALA A 294 0.49 -10.58 -6.18
N TYR A 295 0.32 -11.88 -6.29
CA TYR A 295 0.49 -12.65 -7.53
C TYR A 295 -0.87 -13.16 -8.01
N PRO A 296 -1.60 -12.43 -8.84
CA PRO A 296 -2.90 -12.85 -9.35
C PRO A 296 -2.80 -13.70 -10.62
N ARG A 297 -1.58 -13.91 -11.15
CA ARG A 297 -1.36 -14.67 -12.38
C ARG A 297 -0.35 -15.78 -12.14
N PHE A 298 -0.79 -17.02 -12.30
CA PHE A 298 0.06 -18.22 -12.26
C PHE A 298 0.28 -18.73 -13.68
N VAL A 299 1.54 -18.92 -14.07
CA VAL A 299 1.94 -19.47 -15.37
C VAL A 299 2.63 -20.80 -15.13
N VAL A 300 2.01 -21.90 -15.57
CA VAL A 300 2.34 -23.25 -15.13
C VAL A 300 2.64 -24.15 -16.32
N GLN A 301 3.75 -24.87 -16.26
CA GLN A 301 4.10 -25.91 -17.23
C GLN A 301 2.96 -26.94 -17.34
N ARG A 302 2.57 -27.33 -18.57
CA ARG A 302 1.43 -28.23 -18.81
C ARG A 302 1.52 -29.55 -18.04
N SER A 303 2.69 -30.17 -17.97
CA SER A 303 2.87 -31.42 -17.22
C SER A 303 2.62 -31.27 -15.72
N LEU A 304 2.78 -30.08 -15.16
CA LEU A 304 2.57 -29.76 -13.73
C LEU A 304 1.16 -29.21 -13.44
N ALA A 305 0.37 -28.92 -14.47
CA ALA A 305 -0.95 -28.28 -14.29
C ALA A 305 -1.93 -29.09 -13.41
N PRO A 306 -2.00 -30.44 -13.48
CA PRO A 306 -2.85 -31.20 -12.57
C PRO A 306 -2.45 -31.04 -11.10
N ASP A 307 -1.17 -31.22 -10.75
CA ASP A 307 -0.65 -31.13 -9.39
C ASP A 307 -0.77 -29.68 -8.85
N PHE A 308 -0.51 -28.69 -9.70
CA PHE A 308 -0.74 -27.28 -9.38
C PHE A 308 -2.21 -27.03 -9.05
N LEU A 309 -3.14 -27.54 -9.87
CA LEU A 309 -4.56 -27.31 -9.66
C LEU A 309 -5.05 -27.97 -8.36
N GLU A 310 -4.61 -29.19 -8.08
CA GLU A 310 -4.91 -29.88 -6.82
C GLU A 310 -4.40 -29.06 -5.63
N THR A 311 -3.15 -28.60 -5.66
CA THR A 311 -2.51 -27.76 -4.65
C THR A 311 -3.26 -26.45 -4.46
N TYR A 312 -3.61 -25.77 -5.55
CA TYR A 312 -4.36 -24.52 -5.51
C TYR A 312 -5.75 -24.71 -4.92
N LEU A 313 -6.50 -25.71 -5.36
CA LEU A 313 -7.86 -25.98 -4.88
C LEU A 313 -7.87 -26.37 -3.41
N SER A 314 -6.91 -27.19 -2.97
CA SER A 314 -6.73 -27.52 -1.56
C SER A 314 -6.47 -26.28 -0.72
N THR A 315 -5.55 -25.44 -1.17
CA THR A 315 -5.23 -24.16 -0.52
C THR A 315 -6.46 -23.25 -0.46
N ALA A 316 -7.12 -23.02 -1.59
CA ALA A 316 -8.27 -22.12 -1.68
C ALA A 316 -9.46 -22.55 -0.79
N LYS A 317 -9.67 -23.88 -0.65
CA LYS A 317 -10.69 -24.45 0.26
C LYS A 317 -10.32 -24.30 1.73
N SER A 318 -9.03 -24.20 2.06
CA SER A 318 -8.55 -24.05 3.44
C SER A 318 -8.56 -22.61 3.92
N LEU A 319 -8.84 -21.63 3.03
CA LEU A 319 -8.85 -20.21 3.38
C LEU A 319 -9.98 -19.87 4.33
N THR A 320 -9.64 -19.05 5.31
CA THR A 320 -10.60 -18.52 6.28
C THR A 320 -10.84 -17.03 6.02
N TYR A 321 -12.09 -16.64 5.82
CA TYR A 321 -12.47 -15.25 5.57
C TYR A 321 -13.86 -14.96 6.13
N GLY A 322 -14.07 -13.73 6.59
CA GLY A 322 -15.31 -13.32 7.25
C GLY A 322 -15.13 -12.03 8.04
N HIS A 323 -15.99 -11.80 9.00
CA HIS A 323 -15.95 -10.63 9.87
C HIS A 323 -14.71 -10.67 10.79
N PRO A 324 -13.80 -9.68 10.72
CA PRO A 324 -12.46 -9.77 11.34
C PRO A 324 -12.44 -9.56 12.85
N LEU A 325 -13.59 -9.22 13.47
CA LEU A 325 -13.72 -8.96 14.92
C LEU A 325 -14.80 -9.82 15.58
N LEU A 326 -15.29 -10.86 14.90
CA LEU A 326 -16.33 -11.72 15.42
C LEU A 326 -15.73 -12.75 16.38
N VAL A 327 -16.18 -12.77 17.63
CA VAL A 327 -15.72 -13.67 18.70
C VAL A 327 -16.90 -14.39 19.34
N GLU A 328 -16.66 -15.53 19.99
CA GLU A 328 -17.71 -16.24 20.74
C GLU A 328 -17.89 -15.66 22.15
N HIS A 329 -16.79 -15.29 22.80
CA HIS A 329 -16.76 -14.66 24.12
C HIS A 329 -15.98 -13.35 24.09
N ALA A 330 -16.33 -12.42 24.97
CA ALA A 330 -15.72 -11.08 25.02
C ALA A 330 -14.19 -11.09 25.18
N ASP A 331 -13.66 -12.06 25.91
CA ASP A 331 -12.22 -12.19 26.21
C ASP A 331 -11.45 -12.91 25.08
N ASP A 332 -12.12 -13.50 24.10
CA ASP A 332 -11.46 -14.21 23.01
C ASP A 332 -10.63 -13.24 22.16
N ALA A 333 -9.52 -13.70 21.62
CA ALA A 333 -8.76 -12.97 20.63
C ALA A 333 -9.55 -12.84 19.31
N PRO A 334 -9.40 -11.74 18.54
CA PRO A 334 -9.98 -11.66 17.21
C PRO A 334 -9.59 -12.86 16.33
N PRO A 335 -10.48 -13.32 15.42
CA PRO A 335 -10.24 -14.53 14.64
C PRO A 335 -9.01 -14.37 13.74
N ASP A 336 -8.21 -15.44 13.62
CA ASP A 336 -7.08 -15.50 12.69
C ASP A 336 -7.58 -15.83 11.28
N LEU A 337 -7.99 -14.80 10.55
CA LEU A 337 -8.47 -14.92 9.17
C LEU A 337 -7.34 -14.69 8.16
N ASP A 338 -7.40 -15.39 7.03
CA ASP A 338 -6.54 -15.11 5.88
C ASP A 338 -6.88 -13.73 5.27
N PHE A 339 -8.18 -13.37 5.24
CA PHE A 339 -8.62 -12.02 4.87
C PHE A 339 -10.04 -11.69 5.37
N GLY A 340 -10.33 -10.40 5.40
CA GLY A 340 -11.65 -9.81 5.69
C GLY A 340 -12.32 -9.31 4.40
N PRO A 341 -13.08 -8.17 4.48
CA PRO A 341 -13.67 -7.54 3.30
C PRO A 341 -12.63 -6.92 2.36
N LEU A 342 -13.06 -6.61 1.15
CA LEU A 342 -12.38 -5.64 0.29
C LEU A 342 -12.64 -4.22 0.82
N ILE A 343 -11.97 -3.23 0.24
CA ILE A 343 -12.08 -1.84 0.73
C ILE A 343 -13.50 -1.26 0.71
N ASN A 344 -14.34 -1.70 -0.21
CA ASN A 344 -15.75 -1.28 -0.33
C ASN A 344 -16.50 -2.17 -1.34
N SER A 345 -17.83 -2.03 -1.39
CA SER A 345 -18.69 -2.75 -2.32
C SER A 345 -18.40 -2.42 -3.80
N ARG A 346 -18.00 -1.17 -4.10
CA ARG A 346 -17.61 -0.78 -5.47
C ARG A 346 -16.44 -1.63 -5.98
N LYS A 347 -15.48 -2.00 -5.12
CA LYS A 347 -14.39 -2.89 -5.51
C LYS A 347 -14.88 -4.31 -5.79
N VAL A 348 -15.88 -4.79 -5.06
CA VAL A 348 -16.57 -6.06 -5.36
C VAL A 348 -17.24 -6.00 -6.73
N ASP A 349 -17.94 -4.91 -7.05
CA ASP A 349 -18.59 -4.71 -8.35
C ASP A 349 -17.57 -4.68 -9.50
N GLU A 350 -16.42 -4.02 -9.31
CA GLU A 350 -15.31 -4.02 -10.28
C GLU A 350 -14.79 -5.43 -10.54
N LEU A 351 -14.56 -6.23 -9.50
CA LEU A 351 -14.11 -7.62 -9.64
C LEU A 351 -15.18 -8.49 -10.32
N GLN A 352 -16.45 -8.31 -9.96
CA GLN A 352 -17.54 -9.02 -10.60
C GLN A 352 -17.65 -8.67 -12.09
N ALA A 353 -17.44 -7.41 -12.46
CA ALA A 353 -17.41 -6.97 -13.85
C ALA A 353 -16.22 -7.59 -14.62
N LEU A 354 -15.03 -7.63 -14.03
CA LEU A 354 -13.86 -8.31 -14.63
C LEU A 354 -14.09 -9.80 -14.80
N PHE A 355 -14.72 -10.46 -13.82
CA PHE A 355 -15.06 -11.87 -13.88
C PHE A 355 -16.07 -12.16 -15.01
N SER A 356 -17.15 -11.37 -15.08
CA SER A 356 -18.18 -11.52 -16.12
C SER A 356 -17.63 -11.23 -17.52
N ASP A 357 -16.77 -10.23 -17.67
CA ASP A 357 -16.05 -9.91 -18.92
C ASP A 357 -15.20 -11.12 -19.37
N ALA A 358 -14.41 -11.70 -18.45
CA ALA A 358 -13.58 -12.86 -18.77
C ALA A 358 -14.41 -14.07 -19.25
N LEU A 359 -15.49 -14.40 -18.54
CA LEU A 359 -16.39 -15.50 -18.92
C LEU A 359 -17.06 -15.25 -20.28
N SER A 360 -17.54 -14.03 -20.55
CA SER A 360 -18.17 -13.65 -21.82
C SER A 360 -17.24 -13.79 -23.03
N HIS A 361 -15.93 -13.73 -22.78
CA HIS A 361 -14.89 -13.91 -23.78
C HIS A 361 -14.40 -15.36 -23.91
N GLY A 362 -14.87 -16.29 -23.07
CA GLY A 362 -14.56 -17.72 -23.15
C GLY A 362 -13.59 -18.24 -22.08
N ALA A 363 -13.27 -17.46 -21.05
CA ALA A 363 -12.57 -17.97 -19.88
C ALA A 363 -13.42 -19.01 -19.14
N VAL A 364 -12.79 -19.94 -18.44
CA VAL A 364 -13.43 -20.98 -17.65
C VAL A 364 -13.15 -20.74 -16.17
N CYS A 365 -14.20 -20.74 -15.35
CA CYS A 365 -14.07 -20.69 -13.90
C CYS A 365 -13.79 -22.09 -13.36
N LEU A 366 -12.58 -22.30 -12.81
CA LEU A 366 -12.18 -23.56 -12.19
C LEU A 366 -12.59 -23.65 -10.72
N TYR A 367 -12.65 -22.51 -10.04
CA TYR A 367 -13.02 -22.43 -8.63
C TYR A 367 -13.74 -21.13 -8.32
N GLN A 368 -14.79 -21.24 -7.51
CA GLN A 368 -15.46 -20.11 -6.88
C GLN A 368 -15.77 -20.50 -5.43
N GLY A 369 -15.17 -19.77 -4.50
CA GLY A 369 -15.42 -19.92 -3.07
C GLY A 369 -16.84 -19.56 -2.66
N LYS A 370 -17.21 -19.95 -1.46
CA LYS A 370 -18.51 -19.62 -0.84
C LYS A 370 -18.28 -19.02 0.52
N PHE A 371 -19.20 -18.15 0.94
CA PHE A 371 -19.20 -17.64 2.30
C PHE A 371 -19.72 -18.72 3.28
N ASP A 372 -19.16 -18.70 4.47
CA ASP A 372 -19.62 -19.48 5.61
C ASP A 372 -20.41 -18.52 6.52
N ASP A 373 -21.72 -18.70 6.58
CA ASP A 373 -22.64 -17.81 7.33
C ASP A 373 -22.26 -17.73 8.81
N ALA A 374 -21.62 -18.76 9.38
CA ALA A 374 -21.16 -18.76 10.76
C ALA A 374 -20.05 -17.72 11.03
N ARG A 375 -19.42 -17.20 9.98
CA ARG A 375 -18.36 -16.17 10.06
C ARG A 375 -18.88 -14.74 9.91
N PHE A 376 -20.19 -14.54 9.97
CA PHE A 376 -20.85 -13.23 9.85
C PHE A 376 -21.92 -13.07 10.92
N ILE A 377 -22.24 -11.80 11.22
CA ILE A 377 -23.38 -11.48 12.08
C ILE A 377 -24.65 -11.61 11.23
N PRO A 378 -25.73 -12.24 11.74
CA PRO A 378 -26.99 -12.32 11.01
C PRO A 378 -27.50 -10.93 10.60
N GLY A 379 -27.73 -10.73 9.28
CA GLY A 379 -28.18 -9.45 8.72
C GLY A 379 -27.08 -8.40 8.51
N GLN A 380 -25.80 -8.77 8.73
CA GLN A 380 -24.66 -7.90 8.40
C GLN A 380 -24.62 -7.57 6.91
N ASP A 381 -24.28 -6.32 6.57
CA ASP A 381 -23.92 -5.98 5.19
C ASP A 381 -22.59 -6.65 4.79
N ILE A 382 -22.67 -7.57 3.86
CA ILE A 382 -21.51 -8.28 3.31
C ILE A 382 -21.18 -7.85 1.86
N SER A 383 -21.70 -6.73 1.40
CA SER A 383 -21.50 -6.22 0.03
C SER A 383 -20.05 -5.94 -0.32
N ALA A 384 -19.19 -5.71 0.69
CA ALA A 384 -17.75 -5.52 0.50
C ALA A 384 -16.95 -6.84 0.53
N TYR A 385 -17.58 -8.00 0.68
CA TYR A 385 -16.88 -9.28 0.71
C TYR A 385 -16.87 -9.96 -0.66
N PHE A 386 -15.75 -10.62 -0.98
CA PHE A 386 -15.60 -11.34 -2.24
C PHE A 386 -14.91 -12.67 -2.00
N ALA A 387 -15.56 -13.76 -2.38
CA ALA A 387 -15.00 -15.11 -2.25
C ALA A 387 -13.92 -15.38 -3.32
N PRO A 388 -12.87 -16.18 -3.03
CA PRO A 388 -11.79 -16.47 -3.96
C PRO A 388 -12.28 -17.10 -5.27
N ARG A 389 -11.65 -16.72 -6.38
CA ARG A 389 -11.95 -17.29 -7.71
C ARG A 389 -10.67 -17.64 -8.46
N LEU A 390 -10.73 -18.74 -9.23
CA LEU A 390 -9.70 -19.14 -10.17
C LEU A 390 -10.29 -19.27 -11.57
N LEU A 391 -9.69 -18.59 -12.53
CA LEU A 391 -10.03 -18.64 -13.94
C LEU A 391 -8.90 -19.31 -14.75
N THR A 392 -9.25 -20.00 -15.82
CA THR A 392 -8.30 -20.48 -16.84
C THR A 392 -8.81 -20.17 -18.24
N ASN A 393 -8.01 -20.47 -19.27
CA ASN A 393 -8.28 -20.13 -20.66
C ASN A 393 -8.64 -18.65 -20.85
N LEU A 394 -7.93 -17.77 -20.13
CA LEU A 394 -8.20 -16.35 -20.16
C LEU A 394 -7.80 -15.74 -21.52
N PRO A 395 -8.75 -15.30 -22.35
CA PRO A 395 -8.42 -14.75 -23.67
C PRO A 395 -7.70 -13.41 -23.58
N ARG A 396 -6.77 -13.16 -24.51
CA ARG A 396 -5.99 -11.89 -24.58
C ARG A 396 -6.87 -10.63 -24.67
N LYS A 397 -8.09 -10.73 -25.20
CA LYS A 397 -9.06 -9.62 -25.31
C LYS A 397 -9.84 -9.36 -24.02
N ALA A 398 -9.84 -10.28 -23.05
CA ALA A 398 -10.49 -10.07 -21.76
C ALA A 398 -9.72 -9.01 -20.94
N LYS A 399 -10.44 -8.13 -20.26
CA LYS A 399 -9.83 -7.05 -19.45
C LYS A 399 -8.89 -7.59 -18.39
N LEU A 400 -9.24 -8.70 -17.75
CA LEU A 400 -8.42 -9.35 -16.71
C LEU A 400 -7.07 -9.84 -17.23
N TYR A 401 -6.92 -10.05 -18.55
CA TYR A 401 -5.67 -10.61 -19.11
C TYR A 401 -4.45 -9.73 -18.84
N GLN A 402 -4.62 -8.40 -18.84
CA GLN A 402 -3.53 -7.43 -18.66
C GLN A 402 -3.69 -6.52 -17.43
N ASN A 403 -4.79 -6.66 -16.67
CA ASN A 403 -5.07 -5.81 -15.52
C ASN A 403 -4.97 -6.61 -14.22
N GLU A 404 -4.39 -5.96 -13.21
CA GLU A 404 -4.39 -6.48 -11.85
C GLU A 404 -5.81 -6.41 -11.27
N PRO A 405 -6.37 -7.52 -10.75
CA PRO A 405 -7.68 -7.50 -10.10
C PRO A 405 -7.67 -6.77 -8.76
N PHE A 406 -6.53 -6.77 -8.05
CA PHE A 406 -6.36 -6.22 -6.70
C PHE A 406 -7.45 -6.75 -5.74
N GLY A 407 -7.60 -8.07 -5.72
CA GLY A 407 -8.59 -8.83 -4.98
C GLY A 407 -8.35 -10.34 -5.13
N PRO A 408 -9.10 -11.22 -4.44
CA PRO A 408 -8.87 -12.67 -4.43
C PRO A 408 -9.42 -13.36 -5.69
N MET A 409 -8.94 -12.95 -6.85
CA MET A 409 -9.26 -13.52 -8.16
C MET A 409 -7.97 -13.77 -8.93
N ASP A 410 -7.74 -15.03 -9.28
CA ASP A 410 -6.52 -15.49 -9.92
C ASP A 410 -6.78 -16.05 -11.33
N ALA A 411 -5.75 -15.97 -12.15
CA ALA A 411 -5.71 -16.58 -13.48
C ALA A 411 -4.63 -17.67 -13.53
N LEU A 412 -4.99 -18.84 -14.02
CA LEU A 412 -4.10 -19.95 -14.36
C LEU A 412 -3.88 -19.97 -15.88
N VAL A 413 -2.63 -19.82 -16.28
CA VAL A 413 -2.19 -19.96 -17.67
C VAL A 413 -1.31 -21.20 -17.77
N VAL A 414 -1.65 -22.11 -18.67
CA VAL A 414 -0.90 -23.35 -18.91
C VAL A 414 -0.08 -23.18 -20.18
N VAL A 415 1.23 -23.49 -20.09
CA VAL A 415 2.20 -23.30 -21.18
C VAL A 415 2.96 -24.59 -21.46
N ASP A 416 3.45 -24.73 -22.69
CA ASP A 416 4.17 -25.92 -23.15
C ASP A 416 5.68 -25.72 -23.16
N THR A 417 6.15 -24.48 -23.37
CA THR A 417 7.57 -24.17 -23.47
C THR A 417 7.99 -23.09 -22.46
N LEU A 418 9.29 -22.99 -22.22
CA LEU A 418 9.86 -21.98 -21.32
C LEU A 418 9.69 -20.56 -21.90
N GLU A 419 9.79 -20.44 -23.22
CA GLU A 419 9.58 -19.19 -23.95
C GLU A 419 8.15 -18.69 -23.77
N GLU A 420 7.16 -19.57 -23.91
CA GLU A 420 5.76 -19.24 -23.62
C GLU A 420 5.57 -18.80 -22.15
N MET A 421 6.25 -19.44 -21.20
CA MET A 421 6.18 -19.05 -19.80
C MET A 421 6.70 -17.61 -19.60
N ILE A 422 7.85 -17.29 -20.19
CA ILE A 422 8.43 -15.93 -20.13
C ILE A 422 7.49 -14.92 -20.78
N GLU A 423 6.93 -15.22 -21.96
CA GLU A 423 5.93 -14.37 -22.61
C GLU A 423 4.71 -14.11 -21.73
N GLU A 424 4.11 -15.17 -21.18
CA GLU A 424 2.89 -15.07 -20.37
C GLU A 424 3.13 -14.45 -18.99
N MET A 425 4.33 -14.56 -18.43
CA MET A 425 4.73 -13.80 -17.24
C MET A 425 4.93 -12.30 -17.54
N ASN A 426 5.26 -11.95 -18.77
CA ASN A 426 5.59 -10.60 -19.21
C ASN A 426 4.44 -9.86 -19.91
N VAL A 427 3.21 -10.39 -19.92
CA VAL A 427 2.08 -9.80 -20.66
C VAL A 427 1.70 -8.40 -20.18
N SER A 428 1.96 -8.08 -18.93
CA SER A 428 1.75 -6.73 -18.39
C SER A 428 2.87 -5.80 -18.83
N ASN A 429 2.51 -4.55 -19.11
CA ASN A 429 3.51 -3.54 -19.37
C ASN A 429 4.02 -2.84 -18.08
N GLY A 430 3.71 -3.42 -16.91
CA GLY A 430 4.19 -2.97 -15.61
C GLY A 430 4.06 -4.05 -14.54
N SER A 431 5.11 -4.20 -13.73
CA SER A 431 5.15 -5.13 -12.59
C SER A 431 6.09 -4.60 -11.51
N LEU A 432 5.85 -4.99 -10.28
CA LEU A 432 6.71 -4.71 -9.13
C LEU A 432 7.56 -5.93 -8.77
N VAL A 433 6.95 -7.11 -8.78
CA VAL A 433 7.61 -8.36 -8.43
C VAL A 433 7.20 -9.47 -9.42
N CYS A 434 8.05 -10.47 -9.57
CA CYS A 434 7.68 -11.76 -10.16
C CYS A 434 8.43 -12.87 -9.43
N SER A 435 7.97 -14.12 -9.57
CA SER A 435 8.65 -15.28 -8.95
C SER A 435 8.54 -16.51 -9.83
N ILE A 436 9.49 -17.42 -9.66
CA ILE A 436 9.49 -18.74 -10.28
C ILE A 436 9.67 -19.80 -9.19
N ALA A 437 8.83 -20.82 -9.21
CA ALA A 437 9.04 -22.06 -8.50
C ALA A 437 9.65 -23.09 -9.46
N THR A 438 10.81 -23.61 -9.12
CA THR A 438 11.54 -24.60 -9.93
C THR A 438 12.52 -25.40 -9.08
N ASP A 439 12.76 -26.66 -9.43
CA ASP A 439 13.85 -27.46 -8.85
C ASP A 439 15.21 -27.15 -9.49
N ASP A 440 15.22 -26.46 -10.65
CA ASP A 440 16.43 -25.98 -11.34
C ASP A 440 16.62 -24.48 -11.09
N GLU A 441 17.29 -24.12 -9.96
CA GLU A 441 17.56 -22.73 -9.61
C GLU A 441 18.51 -22.03 -10.61
N ASP A 442 19.39 -22.78 -11.29
CA ASP A 442 20.27 -22.21 -12.29
C ASP A 442 19.47 -21.77 -13.52
N LEU A 443 18.47 -22.55 -13.93
CA LEU A 443 17.51 -22.14 -14.95
C LEU A 443 16.81 -20.84 -14.53
N ALA A 444 16.26 -20.78 -13.31
CA ALA A 444 15.57 -19.59 -12.81
C ALA A 444 16.49 -18.34 -12.86
N ARG A 445 17.75 -18.48 -12.44
CA ARG A 445 18.74 -17.38 -12.49
C ARG A 445 19.06 -16.93 -13.92
N ARG A 446 19.10 -17.86 -14.89
CA ARG A 446 19.34 -17.54 -16.30
C ARG A 446 18.20 -16.73 -16.92
N ILE A 447 16.95 -17.07 -16.60
CA ILE A 447 15.78 -16.39 -17.19
C ILE A 447 15.32 -15.17 -16.40
N ALA A 448 15.78 -15.00 -15.15
CA ALA A 448 15.38 -13.84 -14.31
C ALA A 448 15.58 -12.48 -15.01
N PRO A 449 16.67 -12.22 -15.78
CA PRO A 449 16.83 -10.96 -16.50
C PRO A 449 15.82 -10.75 -17.64
N GLU A 450 15.15 -11.80 -18.11
CA GLU A 450 14.12 -11.74 -19.17
C GLU A 450 12.73 -11.41 -18.61
N LEU A 451 12.56 -11.53 -17.29
CA LEU A 451 11.27 -11.30 -16.63
C LEU A 451 11.06 -9.82 -16.29
N ARG A 452 9.85 -9.34 -16.55
CA ARG A 452 9.45 -7.94 -16.27
C ARG A 452 8.99 -7.74 -14.82
N GLY A 453 9.73 -8.25 -13.85
CA GLY A 453 9.59 -7.94 -12.44
C GLY A 453 10.74 -7.09 -11.96
N PHE A 454 10.50 -6.06 -11.16
CA PHE A 454 11.60 -5.28 -10.57
C PHE A 454 12.40 -6.15 -9.58
N LYS A 455 11.70 -6.94 -8.75
CA LYS A 455 12.31 -7.99 -7.93
C LYS A 455 11.87 -9.36 -8.43
N VAL A 456 12.82 -10.23 -8.70
CA VAL A 456 12.57 -11.62 -9.10
C VAL A 456 12.83 -12.54 -7.91
N GLY A 457 11.86 -13.42 -7.60
CA GLY A 457 11.98 -14.46 -6.58
C GLY A 457 12.23 -15.84 -7.19
N VAL A 458 13.07 -16.64 -6.55
CA VAL A 458 13.24 -18.06 -6.88
C VAL A 458 12.78 -18.87 -5.68
N ASN A 459 11.80 -19.75 -5.89
CA ASN A 459 11.18 -20.57 -4.85
C ASN A 459 10.64 -19.79 -3.64
N ALA A 460 10.40 -18.49 -3.80
CA ALA A 460 9.84 -17.61 -2.77
C ALA A 460 9.16 -16.38 -3.40
N PRO A 461 8.04 -15.90 -2.84
CA PRO A 461 7.47 -14.63 -3.22
C PRO A 461 8.39 -13.47 -2.83
N ARG A 462 8.45 -12.43 -3.67
CA ARG A 462 9.12 -11.18 -3.35
C ARG A 462 8.15 -10.15 -2.80
N SER A 463 8.66 -9.24 -2.00
CA SER A 463 7.88 -8.16 -1.40
C SER A 463 8.73 -6.89 -1.25
N ARG A 464 8.10 -5.82 -0.75
CA ARG A 464 8.80 -4.57 -0.40
C ARG A 464 9.62 -4.66 0.90
N GLY A 465 9.50 -5.73 1.67
CA GLY A 465 9.84 -5.78 3.10
C GLY A 465 11.31 -5.85 3.48
N ASP A 466 12.25 -5.82 2.52
CA ASP A 466 13.67 -5.94 2.83
C ASP A 466 14.27 -4.55 3.00
N ASN A 467 14.70 -4.21 4.23
CA ASN A 467 15.14 -2.86 4.60
C ASN A 467 16.36 -2.37 3.78
N ASP A 468 17.27 -3.27 3.41
CA ASP A 468 18.49 -2.92 2.68
C ASP A 468 18.33 -2.89 1.16
N GLU A 469 17.24 -3.44 0.65
CA GLU A 469 17.04 -3.57 -0.79
C GLU A 469 16.35 -2.35 -1.38
N VAL A 470 16.79 -1.97 -2.58
CA VAL A 470 16.04 -1.04 -3.42
C VAL A 470 14.68 -1.62 -3.78
N PHE A 471 13.66 -0.78 -3.79
CA PHE A 471 12.32 -1.11 -4.27
C PHE A 471 11.86 -0.13 -5.33
N GLY A 472 11.30 -0.67 -6.39
CA GLY A 472 10.79 0.07 -7.55
C GLY A 472 9.85 -0.80 -8.35
N GLY A 473 9.69 -0.46 -9.61
CA GLY A 473 8.87 -1.21 -10.55
C GLY A 473 9.39 -1.03 -11.98
N VAL A 474 8.81 -1.78 -12.90
CA VAL A 474 9.11 -1.69 -14.32
C VAL A 474 7.91 -1.14 -15.11
N GLY A 475 8.19 -0.50 -16.25
CA GLY A 475 7.17 -0.02 -17.18
C GLY A 475 6.19 0.97 -16.55
N GLN A 476 4.90 0.68 -16.67
CA GLN A 476 3.82 1.55 -16.17
C GLN A 476 3.57 1.45 -14.66
N SER A 477 4.24 0.53 -13.96
CA SER A 477 4.06 0.38 -12.51
C SER A 477 4.93 1.32 -11.69
N TRP A 478 5.88 2.02 -12.34
CA TRP A 478 6.78 2.94 -11.63
C TRP A 478 7.23 4.12 -12.51
N LYS A 479 7.34 5.28 -11.88
CA LYS A 479 7.98 6.48 -12.44
C LYS A 479 8.79 7.19 -11.36
N GLY A 480 9.93 7.75 -11.76
CA GLY A 480 10.78 8.55 -10.89
C GLY A 480 11.74 7.75 -10.00
N CYS A 481 12.11 8.30 -8.86
CA CYS A 481 13.07 7.70 -7.94
C CYS A 481 12.58 6.36 -7.41
N PHE A 482 13.48 5.39 -7.30
CA PHE A 482 13.23 4.17 -6.55
C PHE A 482 13.31 4.45 -5.03
N VAL A 483 12.77 3.55 -4.24
CA VAL A 483 12.73 3.64 -2.78
C VAL A 483 13.30 2.36 -2.16
N GLY A 484 13.21 2.23 -0.83
CA GLY A 484 13.79 1.12 -0.08
C GLY A 484 15.23 1.42 0.34
N GLY A 485 15.61 1.03 1.56
CA GLY A 485 16.93 1.29 2.11
C GLY A 485 17.38 2.75 1.97
N LYS A 486 18.62 2.94 1.62
CA LYS A 486 19.21 4.29 1.41
C LYS A 486 18.52 5.08 0.27
N TYR A 487 17.88 4.41 -0.67
CA TYR A 487 17.27 5.06 -1.84
C TYR A 487 16.09 5.96 -1.47
N LEU A 488 15.34 5.62 -0.41
CA LEU A 488 14.30 6.50 0.09
C LEU A 488 14.89 7.82 0.64
N VAL A 489 16.02 7.77 1.34
CA VAL A 489 16.73 8.95 1.84
C VAL A 489 17.34 9.75 0.68
N GLU A 490 17.96 9.07 -0.29
CA GLU A 490 18.52 9.71 -1.48
C GLU A 490 17.44 10.44 -2.31
N ALA A 491 16.25 9.84 -2.45
CA ALA A 491 15.14 10.43 -3.20
C ALA A 491 14.65 11.76 -2.61
N VAL A 492 14.78 11.95 -1.30
CA VAL A 492 14.28 13.15 -0.58
C VAL A 492 15.39 14.07 -0.06
N THR A 493 16.63 13.86 -0.53
CA THR A 493 17.78 14.72 -0.19
C THR A 493 18.57 15.09 -1.42
N VAL A 494 19.31 16.20 -1.35
CA VAL A 494 20.24 16.66 -2.41
C VAL A 494 21.64 16.24 -2.00
N GLY A 495 22.33 15.49 -2.86
CA GLY A 495 23.72 15.10 -2.69
C GLY A 495 24.70 16.02 -3.44
N MET A 496 25.75 15.43 -4.00
CA MET A 496 26.76 16.17 -4.76
C MET A 496 26.17 16.77 -6.05
N PRO A 497 26.73 17.89 -6.54
CA PRO A 497 26.37 18.41 -7.86
C PRO A 497 26.46 17.31 -8.92
N ASN A 498 25.49 17.28 -9.84
CA ASN A 498 25.37 16.24 -10.90
C ASN A 498 25.13 14.81 -10.38
N GLU A 499 24.61 14.67 -9.18
CA GLU A 499 24.21 13.36 -8.65
C GLU A 499 23.14 12.72 -9.54
N ARG A 500 23.39 11.45 -9.89
CA ARG A 500 22.41 10.63 -10.61
C ARG A 500 21.64 9.79 -9.60
N LEU A 501 20.33 10.04 -9.52
CA LEU A 501 19.45 9.27 -8.66
C LEU A 501 19.12 7.93 -9.30
N TYR A 502 18.97 6.92 -8.46
CA TYR A 502 18.50 5.62 -8.90
C TYR A 502 16.98 5.67 -9.13
N GLY A 503 16.55 5.42 -10.35
CA GLY A 503 15.13 5.48 -10.69
C GLY A 503 14.87 5.48 -12.19
N ASN A 504 13.58 5.47 -12.54
CA ASN A 504 13.09 5.55 -13.92
C ASN A 504 12.61 6.99 -14.19
N PHE A 505 13.54 7.85 -14.57
CA PHE A 505 13.25 9.27 -14.80
C PHE A 505 12.91 9.57 -16.25
N PRO A 506 11.93 10.42 -16.52
CA PRO A 506 11.78 11.05 -17.83
C PRO A 506 12.74 12.23 -18.04
N ASP A 507 13.34 12.77 -17.00
CA ASP A 507 14.30 13.88 -17.08
C ASP A 507 15.68 13.35 -17.51
N TYR A 508 16.02 13.59 -18.76
CA TYR A 508 17.28 13.13 -19.37
C TYR A 508 18.53 13.81 -18.81
N THR A 509 18.40 14.90 -18.07
CA THR A 509 19.56 15.53 -17.39
C THR A 509 20.07 14.68 -16.23
N LEU A 510 19.24 13.79 -15.69
CA LEU A 510 19.56 12.85 -14.62
C LEU A 510 20.04 11.48 -15.16
N LEU A 511 19.94 11.25 -16.46
CA LEU A 511 20.37 10.01 -17.08
C LEU A 511 21.83 10.06 -17.51
N PRO A 512 22.52 8.90 -17.65
CA PRO A 512 23.84 8.83 -18.28
C PRO A 512 23.82 9.46 -19.65
N GLU A 513 24.87 10.21 -20.01
CA GLU A 513 25.08 10.63 -21.38
C GLU A 513 25.09 9.40 -22.30
N LYS A 514 24.45 9.53 -23.47
CA LYS A 514 24.53 8.49 -24.49
C LYS A 514 26.01 8.33 -24.85
N ARG A 515 26.51 7.10 -24.69
CA ARG A 515 27.83 6.73 -25.19
C ARG A 515 27.86 6.66 -26.72
#